data_a07c4d0fede7b5ae6744780211475642
#
_entry.id   a07c4d0fede7b5ae6744780211475642
#
_cell.length_a   1.000
_cell.length_b   1.000
_cell.length_c   1.000
_cell.angle_alpha   90.00
_cell.angle_beta   90.00
_cell.angle_gamma   90.00
#
_symmetry.space_group_name_H-M   'P 1'
#
loop_
_entity.id
_entity.type
_entity.pdbx_description
1 polymer ?
#
loop_
_entity_poly.entity_id
_entity_poly.type
_entity_poly.pdbx_seq_one_letter_code
_entity_poly.pdbx_strand_id
1 'polypeptide(L)'
;MTEAVVVGAGPNGLAAAVTLAQQGVPVTVLEAAATIGGGTRTSENTLPGLLHDDCSAVHPTSLASPFLRSLDLERHGLRWRWPEVDLAHPLDSGSAGVLLRSLDDTAAGLGADGPAWRRVFGPLVAHYDDVVAEVFRPVLHLPRHPLSLARFGVGALLPATVLARVWRSAEARALFGGVAAHGFYPLRRPLTSAVGLMLTAAGHAYGWPVAEGGSRAITNALAARLTELGGTIKTGVLVESYQEVAHADVVMLDLAPGAAANLLGSAMPARVAKAYRRYRHGPAAFKIDLAVRGGVPWTNEACRRAGTLHLGGSLEEIAGTEREIHAGRLPKRPFVLVGQQYLADPTRSVGDLHPVYAYAHVPHGYPGDATEAIIDQIERFAPGVRERIVARFVRRPTELAEYNRNYVGGDIATGANDPLQVALRPRVALDPYATGVAGVYLCSAATPPGAGVHGMCGFNAARSALRALR
;
A
#
# COMPACT_ATOMS: atom_id res chain seq x y z
N MET A 1 27.99 -19.67 14.34
CA MET A 1 27.65 -18.28 13.88
C MET A 1 26.16 -18.24 13.67
N THR A 2 25.47 -17.23 14.17
CA THR A 2 24.02 -17.08 13.98
C THR A 2 23.69 -16.94 12.50
N GLU A 3 22.80 -17.77 11.98
CA GLU A 3 22.34 -17.76 10.59
C GLU A 3 20.84 -17.41 10.53
N ALA A 4 20.43 -16.68 9.49
CA ALA A 4 19.05 -16.31 9.29
C ALA A 4 18.51 -16.74 7.92
N VAL A 5 17.27 -17.22 7.91
CA VAL A 5 16.48 -17.47 6.71
C VAL A 5 15.26 -16.56 6.67
N VAL A 6 15.03 -15.93 5.54
CA VAL A 6 13.84 -15.11 5.28
C VAL A 6 12.97 -15.79 4.21
N VAL A 7 11.73 -16.07 4.51
CA VAL A 7 10.76 -16.68 3.58
C VAL A 7 9.89 -15.58 2.98
N GLY A 8 10.10 -15.32 1.70
CA GLY A 8 9.47 -14.25 0.93
C GLY A 8 10.40 -13.06 0.66
N ALA A 9 10.50 -12.64 -0.61
CA ALA A 9 11.30 -11.51 -1.09
C ALA A 9 10.43 -10.31 -1.48
N GLY A 10 9.33 -10.08 -0.77
CA GLY A 10 8.57 -8.83 -0.81
C GLY A 10 9.31 -7.69 -0.09
N PRO A 11 8.78 -6.44 -0.13
CA PRO A 11 9.42 -5.29 0.50
C PRO A 11 9.74 -5.50 1.99
N ASN A 12 8.88 -6.21 2.72
CA ASN A 12 9.08 -6.44 4.14
C ASN A 12 10.08 -7.58 4.41
N GLY A 13 10.05 -8.66 3.63
CA GLY A 13 11.04 -9.73 3.71
C GLY A 13 12.45 -9.22 3.42
N LEU A 14 12.62 -8.45 2.34
CA LEU A 14 13.90 -7.81 2.01
C LEU A 14 14.33 -6.80 3.07
N ALA A 15 13.38 -6.03 3.66
CA ALA A 15 13.70 -5.12 4.76
C ALA A 15 14.20 -5.88 6.01
N ALA A 16 13.59 -7.01 6.34
CA ALA A 16 14.08 -7.87 7.43
C ALA A 16 15.47 -8.41 7.13
N ALA A 17 15.68 -8.91 5.91
CA ALA A 17 16.96 -9.44 5.46
C ALA A 17 18.09 -8.39 5.55
N VAL A 18 17.87 -7.20 4.99
CA VAL A 18 18.85 -6.10 5.05
C VAL A 18 19.14 -5.71 6.50
N THR A 19 18.11 -5.63 7.36
CA THR A 19 18.29 -5.27 8.77
C THR A 19 19.16 -6.27 9.53
N LEU A 20 18.96 -7.57 9.29
CA LEU A 20 19.78 -8.64 9.90
C LEU A 20 21.20 -8.61 9.35
N ALA A 21 21.37 -8.50 8.03
CA ALA A 21 22.66 -8.47 7.38
C ALA A 21 23.51 -7.25 7.80
N GLN A 22 22.90 -6.07 8.05
CA GLN A 22 23.58 -4.90 8.62
C GLN A 22 24.16 -5.13 10.01
N GLN A 23 23.70 -6.15 10.74
CA GLN A 23 24.23 -6.55 12.05
C GLN A 23 25.22 -7.74 11.94
N GLY A 24 25.67 -8.06 10.72
CA GLY A 24 26.63 -9.14 10.48
C GLY A 24 26.05 -10.54 10.55
N VAL A 25 24.71 -10.69 10.52
CA VAL A 25 24.05 -12.00 10.47
C VAL A 25 24.05 -12.47 9.02
N PRO A 26 24.61 -13.65 8.66
CA PRO A 26 24.45 -14.28 7.36
C PRO A 26 22.98 -14.53 7.07
N VAL A 27 22.47 -14.06 5.89
CA VAL A 27 21.06 -14.12 5.53
C VAL A 27 20.88 -14.81 4.20
N THR A 28 19.96 -15.79 4.14
CA THR A 28 19.44 -16.36 2.89
C THR A 28 17.96 -16.03 2.77
N VAL A 29 17.56 -15.41 1.65
CA VAL A 29 16.15 -15.15 1.32
C VAL A 29 15.67 -16.21 0.35
N LEU A 30 14.52 -16.85 0.64
CA LEU A 30 13.85 -17.84 -0.19
C LEU A 30 12.56 -17.25 -0.73
N GLU A 31 12.43 -17.13 -2.05
CA GLU A 31 11.26 -16.59 -2.74
C GLU A 31 10.62 -17.69 -3.61
N ALA A 32 9.32 -17.90 -3.42
CA ALA A 32 8.58 -18.92 -4.17
C ALA A 32 8.41 -18.59 -5.65
N ALA A 33 8.27 -17.32 -5.99
CA ALA A 33 8.13 -16.90 -7.38
C ALA A 33 9.49 -16.87 -8.12
N ALA A 34 9.44 -16.84 -9.44
CA ALA A 34 10.63 -16.72 -10.28
C ALA A 34 11.33 -15.35 -10.13
N THR A 35 10.62 -14.34 -9.61
CA THR A 35 11.14 -12.98 -9.41
C THR A 35 10.82 -12.47 -8.02
N ILE A 36 11.71 -11.66 -7.47
CA ILE A 36 11.50 -10.94 -6.21
C ILE A 36 10.43 -9.85 -6.36
N GLY A 37 10.03 -9.25 -5.25
CA GLY A 37 9.25 -8.00 -5.25
C GLY A 37 7.88 -8.10 -4.59
N GLY A 38 7.29 -9.30 -4.47
CA GLY A 38 5.94 -9.41 -3.90
C GLY A 38 4.96 -8.48 -4.61
N GLY A 39 4.37 -7.53 -3.89
CA GLY A 39 3.43 -6.56 -4.45
C GLY A 39 4.06 -5.40 -5.24
N THR A 40 5.38 -5.32 -5.36
CA THR A 40 6.08 -4.26 -6.10
C THR A 40 6.61 -4.73 -7.46
N ARG A 41 6.20 -5.90 -7.95
CA ARG A 41 6.60 -6.33 -9.29
C ARG A 41 6.03 -5.39 -10.35
N THR A 42 6.73 -5.30 -11.47
CA THR A 42 6.35 -4.52 -12.65
C THR A 42 6.50 -5.41 -13.87
N SER A 43 5.48 -5.43 -14.73
CA SER A 43 5.37 -6.36 -15.85
C SER A 43 4.84 -5.68 -17.12
N GLU A 44 5.10 -6.29 -18.27
CA GLU A 44 4.57 -5.87 -19.58
C GLU A 44 3.23 -6.58 -19.83
N ASN A 45 2.21 -6.26 -19.01
CA ASN A 45 0.96 -7.02 -18.96
C ASN A 45 0.08 -6.86 -20.23
N THR A 46 0.17 -5.73 -20.93
CA THR A 46 -0.71 -5.44 -22.08
C THR A 46 0.00 -5.59 -23.41
N LEU A 47 1.02 -4.80 -23.66
CA LEU A 47 1.79 -4.78 -24.90
C LEU A 47 3.29 -4.71 -24.58
N PRO A 48 4.17 -5.24 -25.44
CA PRO A 48 5.61 -5.17 -25.23
C PRO A 48 6.11 -3.73 -25.04
N GLY A 49 6.96 -3.54 -24.05
CA GLY A 49 7.56 -2.26 -23.67
C GLY A 49 6.67 -1.37 -22.78
N LEU A 50 5.38 -1.66 -22.61
CA LEU A 50 4.51 -0.93 -21.68
C LEU A 50 4.65 -1.49 -20.26
N LEU A 51 5.20 -0.70 -19.33
CA LEU A 51 5.48 -1.13 -17.96
C LEU A 51 4.30 -0.83 -17.03
N HIS A 52 3.67 -1.88 -16.53
CA HIS A 52 2.59 -1.83 -15.55
C HIS A 52 3.08 -2.29 -14.18
N ASP A 53 2.73 -1.57 -13.12
CA ASP A 53 2.93 -2.06 -11.77
C ASP A 53 1.87 -3.10 -11.41
N ASP A 54 2.29 -4.25 -10.95
CA ASP A 54 1.38 -5.38 -10.74
C ASP A 54 0.39 -5.17 -9.59
N CYS A 55 0.81 -4.44 -8.52
CA CYS A 55 -0.07 -4.10 -7.40
C CYS A 55 0.24 -2.71 -6.85
N SER A 56 1.34 -2.51 -6.14
CA SER A 56 1.69 -1.20 -5.59
C SER A 56 2.30 -0.31 -6.66
N ALA A 57 1.82 0.90 -6.82
CA ALA A 57 2.13 1.75 -7.97
C ALA A 57 2.61 3.17 -7.59
N VAL A 58 2.20 3.69 -6.43
CA VAL A 58 2.50 5.04 -5.95
C VAL A 58 2.97 4.96 -4.49
N HIS A 59 4.00 5.73 -4.13
CA HIS A 59 4.81 5.41 -2.95
C HIS A 59 5.02 6.57 -1.96
N PRO A 60 3.99 7.30 -1.49
CA PRO A 60 4.18 8.37 -0.52
C PRO A 60 4.75 7.87 0.81
N THR A 61 4.36 6.67 1.26
CA THR A 61 4.85 6.07 2.50
C THR A 61 6.27 5.52 2.41
N SER A 62 6.77 5.22 1.20
CA SER A 62 8.15 4.75 1.02
C SER A 62 9.16 5.86 1.33
N LEU A 63 8.90 7.07 0.81
CA LEU A 63 9.74 8.24 1.11
C LEU A 63 9.64 8.66 2.58
N ALA A 64 8.50 8.44 3.21
CA ALA A 64 8.31 8.70 4.63
C ALA A 64 9.01 7.67 5.53
N SER A 65 9.38 6.49 5.00
CA SER A 65 9.94 5.40 5.79
C SER A 65 11.32 5.73 6.37
N PRO A 66 11.49 5.77 7.70
CA PRO A 66 12.80 5.97 8.31
C PRO A 66 13.79 4.88 7.92
N PHE A 67 13.32 3.65 7.72
CA PHE A 67 14.16 2.52 7.31
C PHE A 67 14.67 2.72 5.89
N LEU A 68 13.79 2.96 4.90
CA LEU A 68 14.20 3.11 3.50
C LEU A 68 15.13 4.32 3.31
N ARG A 69 14.84 5.43 3.99
CA ARG A 69 15.69 6.64 3.96
C ARG A 69 17.10 6.40 4.53
N SER A 70 17.26 5.45 5.46
CA SER A 70 18.55 5.13 6.05
C SER A 70 19.47 4.29 5.16
N LEU A 71 18.97 3.78 4.02
CA LEU A 71 19.69 2.79 3.19
C LEU A 71 20.41 3.37 1.99
N ASP A 72 20.22 4.66 1.68
CA ASP A 72 20.82 5.31 0.47
C ASP A 72 20.58 4.48 -0.82
N LEU A 73 19.29 4.09 -1.03
CA LEU A 73 18.91 3.20 -2.14
C LEU A 73 19.13 3.81 -3.53
N GLU A 74 19.38 5.11 -3.60
CA GLU A 74 19.76 5.79 -4.84
C GLU A 74 21.08 5.28 -5.43
N ARG A 75 22.02 4.86 -4.58
CA ARG A 75 23.27 4.18 -5.01
C ARG A 75 23.00 2.84 -5.67
N HIS A 76 21.86 2.23 -5.34
CA HIS A 76 21.42 0.95 -5.90
C HIS A 76 20.39 1.12 -7.03
N GLY A 77 20.33 2.32 -7.64
CA GLY A 77 19.56 2.60 -8.83
C GLY A 77 18.10 3.02 -8.60
N LEU A 78 17.63 3.15 -7.36
CA LEU A 78 16.31 3.69 -7.10
C LEU A 78 16.27 5.18 -7.45
N ARG A 79 15.32 5.56 -8.30
CA ARG A 79 15.05 6.96 -8.64
C ARG A 79 13.57 7.23 -8.45
N TRP A 80 13.24 8.34 -7.79
CA TRP A 80 11.86 8.78 -7.62
C TRP A 80 11.50 9.82 -8.68
N ARG A 81 10.25 9.75 -9.16
CA ARG A 81 9.67 10.68 -10.12
C ARG A 81 8.32 11.16 -9.61
N TRP A 82 8.02 12.44 -9.81
CA TRP A 82 6.78 13.06 -9.37
C TRP A 82 5.98 13.54 -10.58
N PRO A 83 4.65 13.33 -10.60
CA PRO A 83 3.78 13.98 -11.54
C PRO A 83 3.64 15.47 -11.19
N GLU A 84 3.12 16.27 -12.09
CA GLU A 84 2.82 17.70 -11.86
C GLU A 84 1.71 17.87 -10.81
N VAL A 85 0.68 17.03 -10.88
CA VAL A 85 -0.41 16.92 -9.92
C VAL A 85 -0.33 15.55 -9.26
N ASP A 86 -0.20 15.50 -7.94
CA ASP A 86 -0.07 14.25 -7.20
C ASP A 86 -1.34 13.40 -7.32
N LEU A 87 -2.50 14.04 -7.06
CA LEU A 87 -3.80 13.37 -7.04
C LEU A 87 -4.92 14.33 -7.47
N ALA A 88 -5.87 13.84 -8.26
CA ALA A 88 -7.11 14.51 -8.55
C ALA A 88 -8.33 13.62 -8.28
N HIS A 89 -9.44 14.25 -7.84
CA HIS A 89 -10.72 13.62 -7.63
C HIS A 89 -11.80 14.37 -8.41
N PRO A 90 -12.16 13.93 -9.63
CA PRO A 90 -13.17 14.58 -10.46
C PRO A 90 -14.58 14.37 -9.91
N LEU A 91 -15.45 15.37 -10.13
CA LEU A 91 -16.87 15.38 -9.79
C LEU A 91 -17.73 15.49 -11.05
N ASP A 92 -18.99 15.07 -10.97
CA ASP A 92 -19.97 15.17 -12.07
C ASP A 92 -20.25 16.62 -12.51
N SER A 93 -19.97 17.60 -11.64
CA SER A 93 -20.03 19.02 -11.98
C SER A 93 -18.98 19.48 -13.01
N GLY A 94 -17.99 18.62 -13.31
CA GLY A 94 -16.81 18.98 -14.09
C GLY A 94 -15.67 19.59 -13.27
N SER A 95 -15.90 19.92 -11.99
CA SER A 95 -14.83 20.34 -11.06
C SER A 95 -14.03 19.15 -10.54
N ALA A 96 -12.93 19.41 -9.85
CA ALA A 96 -12.13 18.38 -9.21
C ALA A 96 -11.51 18.88 -7.89
N GLY A 97 -11.43 18.02 -6.90
CA GLY A 97 -10.53 18.20 -5.76
C GLY A 97 -9.11 17.83 -6.19
N VAL A 98 -8.14 18.71 -5.95
CA VAL A 98 -6.75 18.52 -6.43
C VAL A 98 -5.80 18.57 -5.25
N LEU A 99 -4.94 17.56 -5.15
CA LEU A 99 -3.83 17.51 -4.20
C LEU A 99 -2.53 17.81 -4.93
N LEU A 100 -1.88 18.88 -4.52
CA LEU A 100 -0.54 19.24 -4.92
C LEU A 100 0.42 19.00 -3.75
N ARG A 101 1.68 18.76 -4.04
CA ARG A 101 2.70 18.63 -3.00
C ARG A 101 2.75 19.87 -2.08
N SER A 102 2.63 21.07 -2.64
CA SER A 102 2.48 22.30 -1.88
C SER A 102 1.14 22.32 -1.15
N LEU A 103 1.20 22.43 0.18
CA LEU A 103 0.01 22.61 1.03
C LEU A 103 -0.72 23.92 0.70
N ASP A 104 0.06 24.97 0.41
CA ASP A 104 -0.49 26.30 0.12
C ASP A 104 -1.19 26.34 -1.23
N ASP A 105 -0.63 25.69 -2.26
CA ASP A 105 -1.24 25.63 -3.58
C ASP A 105 -2.51 24.77 -3.57
N THR A 106 -2.50 23.63 -2.85
CA THR A 106 -3.72 22.85 -2.62
C THR A 106 -4.79 23.67 -1.94
N ALA A 107 -4.44 24.38 -0.85
CA ALA A 107 -5.38 25.19 -0.10
C ALA A 107 -5.91 26.36 -0.95
N ALA A 108 -5.08 26.98 -1.79
CA ALA A 108 -5.52 28.03 -2.72
C ALA A 108 -6.52 27.46 -3.74
N GLY A 109 -6.27 26.27 -4.31
CA GLY A 109 -7.16 25.59 -5.23
C GLY A 109 -8.51 25.18 -4.62
N LEU A 110 -8.56 24.96 -3.29
CA LEU A 110 -9.80 24.65 -2.56
C LEU A 110 -10.60 25.92 -2.14
N GLY A 111 -10.15 27.12 -2.49
CA GLY A 111 -10.86 28.37 -2.27
C GLY A 111 -11.26 28.60 -0.81
N ALA A 112 -12.57 28.73 -0.55
CA ALA A 112 -13.09 29.00 0.80
C ALA A 112 -12.74 27.93 1.85
N ASP A 113 -12.43 26.70 1.43
CA ASP A 113 -12.01 25.61 2.33
C ASP A 113 -10.49 25.59 2.58
N GLY A 114 -9.70 26.41 1.86
CA GLY A 114 -8.26 26.47 2.01
C GLY A 114 -7.78 26.73 3.44
N PRO A 115 -8.33 27.71 4.19
CA PRO A 115 -7.98 27.92 5.59
C PRO A 115 -8.27 26.70 6.48
N ALA A 116 -9.37 26.00 6.25
CA ALA A 116 -9.71 24.77 6.98
C ALA A 116 -8.74 23.62 6.61
N TRP A 117 -8.35 23.51 5.33
CA TRP A 117 -7.35 22.54 4.87
C TRP A 117 -6.00 22.75 5.56
N ARG A 118 -5.49 23.98 5.57
CA ARG A 118 -4.26 24.34 6.29
C ARG A 118 -4.35 24.05 7.78
N ARG A 119 -5.49 24.31 8.42
CA ARG A 119 -5.70 24.04 9.86
C ARG A 119 -5.59 22.55 10.18
N VAL A 120 -6.11 21.67 9.31
CA VAL A 120 -6.06 20.23 9.50
C VAL A 120 -4.68 19.68 9.17
N PHE A 121 -4.13 20.04 8.02
CA PHE A 121 -2.91 19.40 7.51
C PHE A 121 -1.61 20.12 7.86
N GLY A 122 -1.64 21.43 8.08
CA GLY A 122 -0.42 22.21 8.38
C GLY A 122 0.38 21.65 9.57
N PRO A 123 -0.23 21.43 10.74
CA PRO A 123 0.46 20.85 11.88
C PRO A 123 0.96 19.42 11.64
N LEU A 124 0.23 18.62 10.84
CA LEU A 124 0.63 17.25 10.52
C LEU A 124 1.81 17.22 9.56
N VAL A 125 1.83 18.10 8.57
CA VAL A 125 2.93 18.23 7.60
C VAL A 125 4.20 18.74 8.28
N ALA A 126 4.08 19.78 9.13
CA ALA A 126 5.22 20.34 9.86
C ALA A 126 5.92 19.34 10.80
N HIS A 127 5.18 18.32 11.28
CA HIS A 127 5.68 17.29 12.19
C HIS A 127 5.45 15.87 11.62
N TYR A 128 5.46 15.73 10.29
CA TYR A 128 5.09 14.47 9.68
C TYR A 128 6.03 13.33 10.06
N ASP A 129 7.34 13.58 10.11
CA ASP A 129 8.33 12.59 10.54
C ASP A 129 8.14 12.13 11.98
N ASP A 130 7.71 13.02 12.88
CA ASP A 130 7.36 12.66 14.26
C ASP A 130 6.16 11.71 14.28
N VAL A 131 5.11 12.02 13.49
CA VAL A 131 3.92 11.16 13.38
C VAL A 131 4.29 9.80 12.80
N VAL A 132 5.10 9.77 11.75
CA VAL A 132 5.61 8.51 11.15
C VAL A 132 6.41 7.70 12.17
N ALA A 133 7.28 8.34 12.95
CA ALA A 133 8.07 7.67 13.98
C ALA A 133 7.20 6.98 15.05
N GLU A 134 5.99 7.49 15.30
CA GLU A 134 5.02 6.90 16.22
C GLU A 134 4.11 5.86 15.57
N VAL A 135 3.63 6.11 14.35
CA VAL A 135 2.66 5.24 13.67
C VAL A 135 3.32 4.03 13.01
N PHE A 136 4.59 4.15 12.56
CA PHE A 136 5.31 3.06 11.86
C PHE A 136 5.94 2.03 12.82
N ARG A 137 5.30 1.77 13.93
CA ARG A 137 5.66 0.78 14.96
C ARG A 137 4.41 0.15 15.59
N PRO A 138 4.54 -0.85 16.48
CA PRO A 138 3.41 -1.36 17.25
C PRO A 138 2.69 -0.26 18.01
N VAL A 139 1.37 -0.30 18.06
CA VAL A 139 0.53 0.72 18.73
C VAL A 139 0.86 0.82 20.23
N LEU A 140 1.16 -0.33 20.88
CA LEU A 140 1.54 -0.36 22.30
C LEU A 140 3.02 -0.04 22.47
N HIS A 141 3.33 1.25 22.66
CA HIS A 141 4.68 1.74 22.95
C HIS A 141 4.63 3.04 23.75
N LEU A 142 5.74 3.42 24.39
CA LEU A 142 5.91 4.74 24.97
C LEU A 142 6.20 5.74 23.84
N PRO A 143 5.36 6.77 23.64
CA PRO A 143 5.55 7.72 22.56
C PRO A 143 6.78 8.61 22.83
N ARG A 144 7.57 8.84 21.77
CA ARG A 144 8.69 9.78 21.76
C ARG A 144 8.22 11.20 21.44
N HIS A 145 7.14 11.30 20.65
CA HIS A 145 6.55 12.55 20.17
C HIS A 145 5.05 12.64 20.58
N PRO A 146 4.75 12.71 21.90
CA PRO A 146 3.38 12.59 22.41
C PRO A 146 2.43 13.66 21.90
N LEU A 147 2.91 14.89 21.65
CA LEU A 147 2.08 15.98 21.14
C LEU A 147 1.72 15.75 19.65
N SER A 148 2.68 15.32 18.84
CA SER A 148 2.44 15.01 17.41
C SER A 148 1.49 13.82 17.28
N LEU A 149 1.68 12.78 18.10
CA LEU A 149 0.78 11.62 18.14
C LEU A 149 -0.63 12.01 18.63
N ALA A 150 -0.76 12.85 19.65
CA ALA A 150 -2.06 13.30 20.14
C ALA A 150 -2.81 14.15 19.11
N ARG A 151 -2.12 15.09 18.43
CA ARG A 151 -2.71 15.89 17.35
C ARG A 151 -3.21 15.02 16.20
N PHE A 152 -2.41 14.06 15.78
CA PHE A 152 -2.83 13.07 14.78
C PHE A 152 -4.01 12.24 15.28
N GLY A 153 -3.92 11.71 16.50
CA GLY A 153 -4.88 10.79 17.10
C GLY A 153 -6.30 11.38 17.20
N VAL A 154 -6.44 12.66 17.57
CA VAL A 154 -7.75 13.33 17.65
C VAL A 154 -8.52 13.24 16.32
N GLY A 155 -7.84 13.52 15.22
CA GLY A 155 -8.44 13.41 13.89
C GLY A 155 -8.57 11.96 13.44
N ALA A 156 -7.55 11.14 13.67
CA ALA A 156 -7.46 9.76 13.22
C ALA A 156 -8.55 8.84 13.80
N LEU A 157 -8.99 9.10 15.05
CA LEU A 157 -10.06 8.33 15.71
C LEU A 157 -11.45 8.57 15.09
N LEU A 158 -11.63 9.67 14.37
CA LEU A 158 -12.92 10.02 13.78
C LEU A 158 -13.23 9.13 12.55
N PRO A 159 -14.53 8.92 12.24
CA PRO A 159 -14.95 8.51 10.90
C PRO A 159 -14.56 9.55 9.86
N ALA A 160 -14.12 9.13 8.68
CA ALA A 160 -13.73 10.04 7.60
C ALA A 160 -14.89 10.97 7.19
N THR A 161 -16.13 10.46 7.19
CA THR A 161 -17.33 11.26 6.92
C THR A 161 -17.63 12.31 8.01
N VAL A 162 -17.12 12.14 9.23
CA VAL A 162 -17.26 13.12 10.31
C VAL A 162 -16.17 14.17 10.19
N LEU A 163 -14.92 13.79 10.01
CA LEU A 163 -13.83 14.74 9.83
C LEU A 163 -14.05 15.61 8.58
N ALA A 164 -14.53 15.03 7.49
CA ALA A 164 -14.80 15.77 6.25
C ALA A 164 -15.84 16.90 6.39
N ARG A 165 -16.59 16.97 7.49
CA ARG A 165 -17.53 18.09 7.76
C ARG A 165 -16.84 19.42 8.05
N VAL A 166 -15.52 19.42 8.29
CA VAL A 166 -14.76 20.66 8.46
C VAL A 166 -14.67 21.46 7.14
N TRP A 167 -14.87 20.78 6.00
CA TRP A 167 -14.93 21.38 4.65
C TRP A 167 -16.36 21.45 4.15
N ARG A 168 -16.64 22.48 3.35
CA ARG A 168 -17.98 22.77 2.81
C ARG A 168 -18.12 22.35 1.35
N SER A 169 -17.06 22.51 0.54
CA SER A 169 -17.05 22.19 -0.88
C SER A 169 -17.10 20.69 -1.12
N ALA A 170 -17.72 20.29 -2.21
CA ALA A 170 -17.74 18.90 -2.65
C ALA A 170 -16.33 18.42 -3.00
N GLU A 171 -15.51 19.30 -3.57
CA GLU A 171 -14.12 19.04 -3.99
C GLU A 171 -13.25 18.63 -2.81
N ALA A 172 -13.21 19.44 -1.74
CA ALA A 172 -12.38 19.13 -0.56
C ALA A 172 -12.85 17.86 0.16
N ARG A 173 -14.17 17.68 0.27
CA ARG A 173 -14.77 16.50 0.92
C ARG A 173 -14.53 15.22 0.14
N ALA A 174 -14.69 15.26 -1.18
CA ALA A 174 -14.47 14.11 -2.06
C ALA A 174 -12.98 13.77 -2.17
N LEU A 175 -12.11 14.78 -2.28
CA LEU A 175 -10.66 14.59 -2.27
C LEU A 175 -10.22 13.82 -1.01
N PHE A 176 -10.60 14.30 0.18
CA PHE A 176 -10.26 13.62 1.44
C PHE A 176 -10.91 12.24 1.54
N GLY A 177 -12.18 12.10 1.11
CA GLY A 177 -12.91 10.84 1.12
C GLY A 177 -12.27 9.77 0.23
N GLY A 178 -11.81 10.17 -0.97
CA GLY A 178 -11.09 9.29 -1.89
C GLY A 178 -9.77 8.79 -1.31
N VAL A 179 -9.01 9.68 -0.64
CA VAL A 179 -7.78 9.25 0.06
C VAL A 179 -8.11 8.32 1.24
N ALA A 180 -9.15 8.60 2.01
CA ALA A 180 -9.55 7.76 3.13
C ALA A 180 -10.05 6.36 2.68
N ALA A 181 -10.59 6.24 1.46
CA ALA A 181 -11.04 4.97 0.88
C ALA A 181 -9.90 3.96 0.68
N HIS A 182 -8.63 4.39 0.61
CA HIS A 182 -7.47 3.47 0.64
C HIS A 182 -7.44 2.56 1.88
N GLY A 183 -8.25 2.86 2.91
CA GLY A 183 -8.43 1.99 4.06
C GLY A 183 -9.23 0.72 3.78
N PHE A 184 -9.90 0.57 2.64
CA PHE A 184 -10.78 -0.57 2.31
C PHE A 184 -11.79 -0.85 3.43
N TYR A 185 -12.33 0.19 4.04
CA TYR A 185 -13.22 0.07 5.19
C TYR A 185 -14.31 1.15 5.14
N PRO A 186 -15.54 0.89 5.62
CA PRO A 186 -16.64 1.83 5.51
C PRO A 186 -16.36 3.17 6.19
N LEU A 187 -16.36 4.27 5.42
CA LEU A 187 -15.91 5.60 5.83
C LEU A 187 -16.70 6.23 7.00
N ARG A 188 -17.83 5.63 7.38
CA ARG A 188 -18.64 6.04 8.54
C ARG A 188 -18.18 5.37 9.85
N ARG A 189 -17.20 4.48 9.80
CA ARG A 189 -16.65 3.79 10.98
C ARG A 189 -15.50 4.60 11.59
N PRO A 190 -15.27 4.46 12.91
CA PRO A 190 -14.11 5.06 13.58
C PRO A 190 -12.79 4.65 12.93
N LEU A 191 -11.76 5.45 13.10
CA LEU A 191 -10.39 5.30 12.58
C LEU A 191 -10.25 5.41 11.06
N THR A 192 -11.31 5.58 10.28
CA THR A 192 -11.20 5.70 8.82
C THR A 192 -10.57 7.02 8.38
N SER A 193 -10.58 8.06 9.21
CA SER A 193 -9.80 9.28 8.95
C SER A 193 -8.29 9.07 9.02
N ALA A 194 -7.81 8.05 9.75
CA ALA A 194 -6.37 7.84 9.96
C ALA A 194 -5.63 7.67 8.63
N VAL A 195 -6.15 6.84 7.71
CA VAL A 195 -5.58 6.63 6.39
C VAL A 195 -5.62 7.92 5.57
N GLY A 196 -6.77 8.62 5.56
CA GLY A 196 -6.92 9.91 4.88
C GLY A 196 -5.92 10.95 5.36
N LEU A 197 -5.76 11.10 6.68
CA LEU A 197 -4.80 12.03 7.28
C LEU A 197 -3.35 11.65 6.96
N MET A 198 -2.98 10.37 7.13
CA MET A 198 -1.62 9.91 6.88
C MET A 198 -1.20 10.10 5.43
N LEU A 199 -2.03 9.65 4.47
CA LEU A 199 -1.68 9.70 3.06
C LEU A 199 -1.75 11.12 2.49
N THR A 200 -2.72 11.95 2.91
CA THR A 200 -2.78 13.36 2.48
C THR A 200 -1.59 14.15 3.04
N ALA A 201 -1.25 13.96 4.32
CA ALA A 201 -0.09 14.62 4.92
C ALA A 201 1.22 14.12 4.28
N ALA A 202 1.33 12.82 3.90
CA ALA A 202 2.45 12.29 3.13
C ALA A 202 2.57 12.99 1.77
N GLY A 203 1.43 13.19 1.09
CA GLY A 203 1.38 13.93 -0.18
C GLY A 203 1.96 15.33 -0.05
N HIS A 204 1.60 16.05 0.97
CA HIS A 204 2.15 17.38 1.21
C HIS A 204 3.62 17.36 1.66
N ALA A 205 4.05 16.37 2.44
CA ALA A 205 5.42 16.29 2.94
C ALA A 205 6.40 15.78 1.86
N TYR A 206 6.00 14.77 1.09
CA TYR A 206 6.87 14.03 0.18
C TYR A 206 6.36 13.93 -1.27
N GLY A 207 5.10 14.28 -1.53
CA GLY A 207 4.40 14.03 -2.78
C GLY A 207 3.91 12.58 -2.91
N TRP A 208 3.34 12.26 -4.08
CA TRP A 208 2.93 10.92 -4.46
C TRP A 208 3.81 10.39 -5.60
N PRO A 209 5.08 10.06 -5.32
CA PRO A 209 6.03 9.65 -6.35
C PRO A 209 5.79 8.25 -6.85
N VAL A 210 6.37 7.99 -8.03
CA VAL A 210 6.54 6.65 -8.59
C VAL A 210 8.04 6.31 -8.63
N ALA A 211 8.38 5.03 -8.63
CA ALA A 211 9.74 4.59 -8.90
C ALA A 211 9.96 4.52 -10.42
N GLU A 212 11.06 5.10 -10.91
CA GLU A 212 11.47 5.05 -12.33
C GLU A 212 11.65 3.60 -12.78
N GLY A 213 11.11 3.24 -13.93
CA GLY A 213 11.15 1.89 -14.47
C GLY A 213 10.22 0.90 -13.76
N GLY A 214 9.34 1.41 -12.87
CA GLY A 214 8.34 0.63 -12.15
C GLY A 214 8.68 0.37 -10.69
N SER A 215 7.68 -0.04 -9.93
CA SER A 215 7.79 -0.30 -8.49
C SER A 215 8.82 -1.38 -8.14
N ARG A 216 9.15 -2.27 -9.07
CA ARG A 216 10.23 -3.26 -8.94
C ARG A 216 11.58 -2.63 -8.59
N ALA A 217 11.82 -1.38 -8.98
CA ALA A 217 13.07 -0.68 -8.68
C ALA A 217 13.33 -0.57 -7.17
N ILE A 218 12.28 -0.50 -6.35
CA ILE A 218 12.40 -0.44 -4.89
C ILE A 218 12.99 -1.74 -4.34
N THR A 219 12.42 -2.88 -4.73
CA THR A 219 12.89 -4.18 -4.24
C THR A 219 14.19 -4.62 -4.90
N ASN A 220 14.45 -4.22 -6.14
CA ASN A 220 15.75 -4.42 -6.77
C ASN A 220 16.87 -3.67 -6.01
N ALA A 221 16.62 -2.44 -5.60
CA ALA A 221 17.58 -1.67 -4.80
C ALA A 221 17.79 -2.28 -3.40
N LEU A 222 16.74 -2.79 -2.75
CA LEU A 222 16.86 -3.53 -1.49
C LEU A 222 17.66 -4.84 -1.67
N ALA A 223 17.42 -5.57 -2.75
CA ALA A 223 18.14 -6.80 -3.07
C ALA A 223 19.63 -6.52 -3.35
N ALA A 224 19.94 -5.47 -4.11
CA ALA A 224 21.32 -5.05 -4.36
C ALA A 224 22.02 -4.67 -3.05
N ARG A 225 21.33 -3.93 -2.15
CA ARG A 225 21.86 -3.61 -0.83
C ARG A 225 22.10 -4.86 0.02
N LEU A 226 21.19 -5.83 -0.02
CA LEU A 226 21.36 -7.11 0.68
C LEU A 226 22.58 -7.89 0.16
N THR A 227 22.76 -7.93 -1.17
CA THR A 227 23.90 -8.60 -1.81
C THR A 227 25.21 -7.91 -1.43
N GLU A 228 25.28 -6.59 -1.40
CA GLU A 228 26.43 -5.83 -0.91
C GLU A 228 26.81 -6.17 0.53
N LEU A 229 25.82 -6.48 1.36
CA LEU A 229 26.00 -6.93 2.75
C LEU A 229 26.33 -8.44 2.88
N GLY A 230 26.50 -9.16 1.76
CA GLY A 230 26.84 -10.58 1.72
C GLY A 230 25.62 -11.51 1.84
N GLY A 231 24.39 -11.00 1.82
CA GLY A 231 23.19 -11.84 1.81
C GLY A 231 22.93 -12.47 0.43
N THR A 232 22.20 -13.58 0.42
CA THR A 232 21.84 -14.32 -0.78
C THR A 232 20.32 -14.39 -0.98
N ILE A 233 19.89 -14.45 -2.25
CA ILE A 233 18.48 -14.59 -2.62
C ILE A 233 18.35 -15.79 -3.56
N LYS A 234 17.43 -16.70 -3.27
CA LYS A 234 17.08 -17.83 -4.10
C LYS A 234 15.61 -17.73 -4.50
N THR A 235 15.36 -17.55 -5.79
CA THR A 235 14.00 -17.50 -6.37
C THR A 235 13.57 -18.88 -6.86
N GLY A 236 12.25 -19.09 -7.05
CA GLY A 236 11.69 -20.38 -7.44
C GLY A 236 11.74 -21.42 -6.31
N VAL A 237 11.91 -21.00 -5.06
CA VAL A 237 12.00 -21.88 -3.88
C VAL A 237 10.80 -21.67 -2.99
N LEU A 238 9.83 -22.56 -3.10
CA LEU A 238 8.66 -22.61 -2.22
C LEU A 238 9.01 -23.39 -0.95
N VAL A 239 8.93 -22.73 0.19
CA VAL A 239 9.08 -23.38 1.52
C VAL A 239 7.70 -23.93 1.91
N GLU A 240 7.57 -25.23 2.01
CA GLU A 240 6.31 -25.92 2.32
C GLU A 240 6.22 -26.40 3.79
N SER A 241 7.36 -26.57 4.42
CA SER A 241 7.40 -27.02 5.82
C SER A 241 8.45 -26.29 6.65
N TYR A 242 8.21 -26.21 7.96
CA TYR A 242 9.15 -25.59 8.90
C TYR A 242 10.52 -26.31 8.94
N GLN A 243 10.55 -27.61 8.72
CA GLN A 243 11.79 -28.42 8.71
C GLN A 243 12.83 -27.92 7.70
N GLU A 244 12.38 -27.35 6.57
CA GLU A 244 13.29 -26.85 5.53
C GLU A 244 14.10 -25.64 6.00
N VAL A 245 13.61 -24.90 6.99
CA VAL A 245 14.22 -23.65 7.51
C VAL A 245 14.58 -23.74 9.01
N ALA A 246 14.28 -24.87 9.66
CA ALA A 246 14.47 -25.06 11.09
C ALA A 246 15.96 -25.11 11.52
N HIS A 247 16.89 -25.22 10.56
CA HIS A 247 18.32 -25.17 10.81
C HIS A 247 18.82 -23.77 11.15
N ALA A 248 18.08 -22.73 10.75
CA ALA A 248 18.46 -21.34 10.99
C ALA A 248 18.10 -20.88 12.41
N ASP A 249 18.99 -20.11 13.04
CA ASP A 249 18.75 -19.53 14.38
C ASP A 249 17.63 -18.47 14.34
N VAL A 250 17.47 -17.78 13.18
CA VAL A 250 16.43 -16.78 12.96
C VAL A 250 15.68 -17.10 11.66
N VAL A 251 14.36 -17.24 11.76
CA VAL A 251 13.46 -17.40 10.61
C VAL A 251 12.50 -16.23 10.55
N MET A 252 12.52 -15.50 9.44
CA MET A 252 11.61 -14.36 9.17
C MET A 252 10.57 -14.77 8.13
N LEU A 253 9.29 -14.70 8.46
CA LEU A 253 8.18 -15.12 7.59
C LEU A 253 7.48 -13.89 7.02
N ASP A 254 7.74 -13.55 5.75
CA ASP A 254 6.96 -12.56 4.99
C ASP A 254 5.72 -13.22 4.38
N LEU A 255 4.90 -13.83 5.24
CA LEU A 255 3.73 -14.62 4.90
C LEU A 255 2.47 -14.08 5.55
N ALA A 256 1.30 -14.36 4.96
CA ALA A 256 0.02 -14.17 5.63
C ALA A 256 -0.05 -15.04 6.91
N PRO A 257 -0.72 -14.59 8.00
CA PRO A 257 -0.76 -15.32 9.27
C PRO A 257 -1.25 -16.76 9.14
N GLY A 258 -2.29 -16.99 8.33
CA GLY A 258 -2.81 -18.35 8.07
C GLY A 258 -1.77 -19.26 7.40
N ALA A 259 -1.02 -18.73 6.43
CA ALA A 259 0.06 -19.46 5.76
C ALA A 259 1.21 -19.76 6.73
N ALA A 260 1.61 -18.81 7.57
CA ALA A 260 2.61 -19.01 8.60
C ALA A 260 2.17 -20.08 9.63
N ALA A 261 0.89 -20.10 10.01
CA ALA A 261 0.37 -21.14 10.91
C ALA A 261 0.37 -22.53 10.27
N ASN A 262 0.14 -22.62 8.96
CA ASN A 262 0.21 -23.89 8.23
C ASN A 262 1.66 -24.37 8.09
N LEU A 263 2.58 -23.47 7.73
CA LEU A 263 4.02 -23.78 7.60
C LEU A 263 4.61 -24.31 8.93
N LEU A 264 4.30 -23.63 10.02
CA LEU A 264 4.86 -23.98 11.35
C LEU A 264 4.17 -25.19 11.98
N GLY A 265 2.95 -25.52 11.56
CA GLY A 265 2.22 -26.71 11.98
C GLY A 265 2.17 -26.89 13.50
N SER A 266 2.59 -28.05 13.97
CA SER A 266 2.61 -28.41 15.40
C SER A 266 3.70 -27.70 16.20
N ALA A 267 4.69 -27.10 15.58
CA ALA A 267 5.71 -26.30 16.26
C ALA A 267 5.13 -24.99 16.83
N MET A 268 4.08 -24.46 16.20
CA MET A 268 3.42 -23.24 16.67
C MET A 268 2.51 -23.52 17.88
N PRO A 269 2.59 -22.74 18.97
CA PRO A 269 1.67 -22.90 20.10
C PRO A 269 0.21 -22.77 19.66
N ALA A 270 -0.64 -23.71 20.09
CA ALA A 270 -2.03 -23.84 19.63
C ALA A 270 -2.85 -22.52 19.72
N ARG A 271 -2.62 -21.74 20.79
CA ARG A 271 -3.28 -20.43 20.96
C ARG A 271 -2.88 -19.41 19.88
N VAL A 272 -1.61 -19.43 19.44
CA VAL A 272 -1.10 -18.53 18.40
C VAL A 272 -1.62 -18.98 17.04
N ALA A 273 -1.54 -20.28 16.74
CA ALA A 273 -2.09 -20.86 15.52
C ALA A 273 -3.60 -20.55 15.36
N LYS A 274 -4.36 -20.65 16.46
CA LYS A 274 -5.78 -20.28 16.46
C LYS A 274 -5.99 -18.79 16.15
N ALA A 275 -5.17 -17.90 16.73
CA ALA A 275 -5.24 -16.47 16.46
C ALA A 275 -4.90 -16.14 14.99
N TYR A 276 -3.85 -16.75 14.45
CA TYR A 276 -3.42 -16.57 13.05
C TYR A 276 -4.46 -17.09 12.04
N ARG A 277 -5.10 -18.23 12.31
CA ARG A 277 -6.21 -18.75 11.47
C ARG A 277 -7.49 -17.91 11.55
N ARG A 278 -7.67 -17.12 12.61
CA ARG A 278 -8.78 -16.17 12.77
C ARG A 278 -8.48 -14.77 12.27
N TYR A 279 -7.27 -14.54 11.78
CA TYR A 279 -6.92 -13.27 11.18
C TYR A 279 -7.84 -12.95 10.00
N ARG A 280 -8.44 -11.77 10.00
CA ARG A 280 -9.45 -11.41 9.01
C ARG A 280 -8.79 -10.65 7.86
N HIS A 281 -9.21 -10.97 6.66
CA HIS A 281 -8.86 -10.26 5.45
C HIS A 281 -9.95 -9.27 5.08
N GLY A 282 -9.55 -8.17 4.43
CA GLY A 282 -10.43 -7.10 3.99
C GLY A 282 -11.11 -7.38 2.65
N PRO A 283 -11.82 -6.39 2.09
CA PRO A 283 -12.25 -6.39 0.71
C PRO A 283 -11.08 -6.61 -0.26
N ALA A 284 -11.39 -7.02 -1.46
CA ALA A 284 -10.42 -7.30 -2.51
C ALA A 284 -10.24 -6.11 -3.46
N ALA A 285 -9.15 -6.10 -4.20
CA ALA A 285 -8.99 -5.31 -5.41
C ALA A 285 -9.38 -6.17 -6.63
N PHE A 286 -10.04 -5.54 -7.59
CA PHE A 286 -10.19 -6.04 -8.95
C PHE A 286 -9.40 -5.10 -9.85
N LYS A 287 -8.32 -5.59 -10.44
CA LYS A 287 -7.34 -4.75 -11.15
C LYS A 287 -7.46 -4.92 -12.66
N ILE A 288 -7.33 -3.81 -13.37
CA ILE A 288 -7.13 -3.80 -14.83
C ILE A 288 -5.91 -2.95 -15.20
N ASP A 289 -5.15 -3.40 -16.16
CA ASP A 289 -4.13 -2.64 -16.85
C ASP A 289 -4.62 -2.35 -18.27
N LEU A 290 -4.48 -1.11 -18.70
CA LEU A 290 -4.92 -0.65 -20.02
C LEU A 290 -3.74 -0.08 -20.80
N ALA A 291 -3.62 -0.44 -22.07
CA ALA A 291 -2.80 0.29 -23.03
C ALA A 291 -3.70 1.33 -23.69
N VAL A 292 -3.42 2.62 -23.47
CA VAL A 292 -4.29 3.72 -23.95
C VAL A 292 -3.51 4.60 -24.91
N ARG A 293 -4.09 4.81 -26.11
CA ARG A 293 -3.50 5.66 -27.14
C ARG A 293 -3.71 7.14 -26.83
N GLY A 294 -2.61 7.92 -26.80
CA GLY A 294 -2.66 9.37 -26.54
C GLY A 294 -3.13 9.75 -25.14
N GLY A 295 -3.14 8.77 -24.20
CA GLY A 295 -3.57 8.95 -22.82
C GLY A 295 -5.10 9.06 -22.63
N VAL A 296 -5.51 9.14 -21.37
CA VAL A 296 -6.93 9.20 -20.99
C VAL A 296 -7.47 10.61 -21.23
N PRO A 297 -8.62 10.77 -21.96
CA PRO A 297 -9.15 12.07 -22.36
C PRO A 297 -9.99 12.74 -21.26
N TRP A 298 -9.41 12.92 -20.07
CA TRP A 298 -10.13 13.52 -18.94
C TRP A 298 -10.77 14.87 -19.31
N THR A 299 -12.00 15.07 -18.88
CA THR A 299 -12.71 16.34 -19.08
C THR A 299 -12.05 17.47 -18.30
N ASN A 300 -11.71 17.22 -17.04
CA ASN A 300 -11.04 18.19 -16.18
C ASN A 300 -9.54 18.23 -16.46
N GLU A 301 -8.98 19.43 -16.61
CA GLU A 301 -7.57 19.64 -16.97
C GLU A 301 -6.59 19.13 -15.89
N ALA A 302 -6.90 19.33 -14.61
CA ALA A 302 -6.04 18.84 -13.54
C ALA A 302 -5.93 17.31 -13.55
N CYS A 303 -6.99 16.59 -13.96
CA CYS A 303 -6.98 15.14 -14.11
C CYS A 303 -6.02 14.67 -15.21
N ARG A 304 -5.81 15.47 -16.27
CA ARG A 304 -4.84 15.15 -17.33
C ARG A 304 -3.39 15.20 -16.88
N ARG A 305 -3.11 15.93 -15.81
CA ARG A 305 -1.78 16.12 -15.21
C ARG A 305 -1.57 15.32 -13.94
N ALA A 306 -2.63 14.66 -13.44
CA ALA A 306 -2.58 13.91 -12.19
C ALA A 306 -1.97 12.51 -12.37
N GLY A 307 -0.97 12.19 -11.56
CA GLY A 307 -0.40 10.85 -11.51
C GLY A 307 -1.38 9.81 -10.95
N THR A 308 -2.25 10.23 -10.05
CA THR A 308 -3.29 9.38 -9.45
C THR A 308 -4.66 10.07 -9.53
N LEU A 309 -5.70 9.28 -9.78
CA LEU A 309 -7.08 9.74 -9.72
C LEU A 309 -7.92 8.80 -8.85
N HIS A 310 -8.85 9.40 -8.11
CA HIS A 310 -9.89 8.69 -7.38
C HIS A 310 -11.24 8.95 -8.04
N LEU A 311 -11.88 7.92 -8.56
CA LEU A 311 -13.17 8.01 -9.22
C LEU A 311 -14.25 7.43 -8.31
N GLY A 312 -15.08 8.28 -7.75
CA GLY A 312 -16.11 7.85 -6.78
C GLY A 312 -17.22 8.89 -6.62
N GLY A 313 -17.16 10.01 -7.37
CA GLY A 313 -18.13 11.09 -7.23
C GLY A 313 -18.04 11.76 -5.86
N SER A 314 -19.18 12.05 -5.22
CA SER A 314 -19.21 12.73 -3.91
C SER A 314 -18.72 11.85 -2.77
N LEU A 315 -18.36 12.47 -1.63
CA LEU A 315 -18.04 11.75 -0.39
C LEU A 315 -19.14 10.75 0.02
N GLU A 316 -20.40 11.13 -0.18
CA GLU A 316 -21.56 10.31 0.14
C GLU A 316 -21.64 9.07 -0.75
N GLU A 317 -21.33 9.22 -2.05
CA GLU A 317 -21.24 8.11 -3.01
C GLU A 317 -20.12 7.15 -2.63
N ILE A 318 -18.91 7.65 -2.37
CA ILE A 318 -17.77 6.85 -1.91
C ILE A 318 -18.13 6.07 -0.62
N ALA A 319 -18.72 6.76 0.38
CA ALA A 319 -19.10 6.12 1.63
C ALA A 319 -20.21 5.06 1.46
N GLY A 320 -21.09 5.25 0.49
CA GLY A 320 -22.11 4.28 0.07
C GLY A 320 -21.48 3.04 -0.55
N THR A 321 -20.56 3.25 -1.50
CA THR A 321 -19.79 2.21 -2.19
C THR A 321 -19.03 1.33 -1.20
N GLU A 322 -18.22 1.92 -0.32
CA GLU A 322 -17.44 1.17 0.66
C GLU A 322 -18.32 0.35 1.62
N ARG A 323 -19.50 0.86 1.97
CA ARG A 323 -20.47 0.12 2.78
C ARG A 323 -21.01 -1.10 2.04
N GLU A 324 -21.34 -0.99 0.74
CA GLU A 324 -21.84 -2.11 -0.05
C GLU A 324 -20.79 -3.19 -0.27
N ILE A 325 -19.57 -2.78 -0.60
CA ILE A 325 -18.41 -3.67 -0.74
C ILE A 325 -18.20 -4.48 0.56
N HIS A 326 -18.20 -3.79 1.70
CA HIS A 326 -18.04 -4.44 3.01
C HIS A 326 -19.22 -5.37 3.37
N ALA A 327 -20.40 -5.12 2.81
CA ALA A 327 -21.58 -5.99 2.93
C ALA A 327 -21.61 -7.13 1.90
N GLY A 328 -20.55 -7.35 1.12
CA GLY A 328 -20.44 -8.44 0.14
C GLY A 328 -21.11 -8.17 -1.20
N ARG A 329 -21.44 -6.93 -1.53
CA ARG A 329 -22.08 -6.55 -2.80
C ARG A 329 -21.18 -5.64 -3.64
N LEU A 330 -21.10 -5.90 -4.95
CA LEU A 330 -20.49 -4.95 -5.89
C LEU A 330 -21.50 -3.84 -6.21
N PRO A 331 -21.19 -2.56 -5.93
CA PRO A 331 -22.04 -1.46 -6.33
C PRO A 331 -21.98 -1.24 -7.85
N LYS A 332 -23.03 -0.66 -8.42
CA LYS A 332 -23.09 -0.35 -9.85
C LYS A 332 -21.97 0.65 -10.28
N ARG A 333 -21.60 1.56 -9.40
CA ARG A 333 -20.52 2.52 -9.58
C ARG A 333 -19.48 2.33 -8.48
N PRO A 334 -18.52 1.40 -8.65
CA PRO A 334 -17.51 1.15 -7.63
C PRO A 334 -16.57 2.35 -7.49
N PHE A 335 -15.95 2.49 -6.32
CA PHE A 335 -14.80 3.37 -6.18
C PHE A 335 -13.65 2.78 -7.00
N VAL A 336 -13.04 3.61 -7.86
CA VAL A 336 -11.93 3.21 -8.72
C VAL A 336 -10.74 4.13 -8.49
N LEU A 337 -9.57 3.55 -8.26
CA LEU A 337 -8.30 4.25 -8.33
C LEU A 337 -7.71 4.07 -9.72
N VAL A 338 -7.28 5.17 -10.34
CA VAL A 338 -6.57 5.17 -11.61
C VAL A 338 -5.18 5.76 -11.42
N GLY A 339 -4.17 5.10 -11.99
CA GLY A 339 -2.78 5.55 -12.01
C GLY A 339 -2.32 5.88 -13.42
N GLN A 340 -1.73 7.06 -13.59
CA GLN A 340 -1.09 7.54 -14.80
C GLN A 340 0.42 7.74 -14.55
N GLN A 341 1.08 6.67 -14.12
CA GLN A 341 2.50 6.72 -13.72
C GLN A 341 3.41 7.23 -14.83
N TYR A 342 2.99 7.03 -16.09
CA TYR A 342 3.72 7.50 -17.27
C TYR A 342 3.88 9.03 -17.33
N LEU A 343 3.02 9.79 -16.64
CA LEU A 343 3.15 11.25 -16.55
C LEU A 343 4.38 11.68 -15.76
N ALA A 344 4.73 10.90 -14.74
CA ALA A 344 5.94 11.11 -13.94
C ALA A 344 7.16 10.38 -14.52
N ASP A 345 6.94 9.22 -15.15
CA ASP A 345 7.96 8.35 -15.71
C ASP A 345 7.62 7.95 -17.15
N PRO A 346 7.99 8.78 -18.13
CA PRO A 346 7.72 8.50 -19.56
C PRO A 346 8.38 7.22 -20.09
N THR A 347 9.39 6.68 -19.41
CA THR A 347 10.06 5.43 -19.81
C THR A 347 9.12 4.22 -19.79
N ARG A 348 7.95 4.33 -19.18
CA ARG A 348 6.92 3.29 -19.13
C ARG A 348 6.08 3.18 -20.40
N SER A 349 6.19 4.17 -21.30
CA SER A 349 5.39 4.29 -22.51
C SER A 349 6.16 3.89 -23.76
N VAL A 350 5.44 3.54 -24.85
CA VAL A 350 5.99 3.28 -26.18
C VAL A 350 5.28 4.17 -27.20
N GLY A 351 5.97 5.19 -27.71
CA GLY A 351 5.37 6.18 -28.61
C GLY A 351 4.18 6.90 -27.95
N ASP A 352 3.02 6.85 -28.59
CA ASP A 352 1.75 7.40 -28.09
C ASP A 352 0.91 6.42 -27.26
N LEU A 353 1.43 5.23 -27.00
CA LEU A 353 0.79 4.23 -26.15
C LEU A 353 1.28 4.37 -24.70
N HIS A 354 0.33 4.53 -23.80
CA HIS A 354 0.60 4.75 -22.37
C HIS A 354 -0.02 3.68 -21.50
N PRO A 355 0.72 3.15 -20.48
CA PRO A 355 0.18 2.24 -19.52
C PRO A 355 -0.72 2.99 -18.53
N VAL A 356 -1.95 2.57 -18.39
CA VAL A 356 -2.90 3.09 -17.39
C VAL A 356 -3.25 1.95 -16.44
N TYR A 357 -3.03 2.19 -15.18
CA TYR A 357 -3.32 1.30 -14.07
C TYR A 357 -4.69 1.64 -13.50
N ALA A 358 -5.56 0.66 -13.25
CA ALA A 358 -6.79 0.90 -12.52
C ALA A 358 -7.17 -0.30 -11.65
N TYR A 359 -7.79 -0.02 -10.50
CA TYR A 359 -8.46 -1.05 -9.72
C TYR A 359 -9.72 -0.51 -9.04
N ALA A 360 -10.70 -1.39 -8.87
CA ALA A 360 -11.87 -1.13 -8.05
C ALA A 360 -11.78 -1.91 -6.74
N HIS A 361 -12.41 -1.37 -5.69
CA HIS A 361 -12.74 -2.15 -4.51
C HIS A 361 -13.88 -3.10 -4.85
N VAL A 362 -13.71 -4.36 -4.48
CA VAL A 362 -14.73 -5.42 -4.64
C VAL A 362 -14.84 -6.23 -3.35
N PRO A 363 -15.92 -6.98 -3.13
CA PRO A 363 -16.04 -7.86 -1.97
C PRO A 363 -14.87 -8.85 -1.88
N HIS A 364 -14.53 -9.27 -0.67
CA HIS A 364 -13.53 -10.30 -0.43
C HIS A 364 -13.82 -11.57 -1.23
N GLY A 365 -12.83 -12.06 -1.98
CA GLY A 365 -12.98 -13.25 -2.82
C GLY A 365 -14.01 -13.11 -3.95
N TYR A 366 -14.32 -11.90 -4.39
CA TYR A 366 -15.31 -11.63 -5.44
C TYR A 366 -15.06 -12.47 -6.69
N PRO A 367 -16.04 -13.33 -7.09
CA PRO A 367 -15.86 -14.27 -8.21
C PRO A 367 -16.26 -13.67 -9.56
N GLY A 368 -16.91 -12.49 -9.56
CA GLY A 368 -17.48 -11.87 -10.75
C GLY A 368 -16.43 -11.09 -11.57
N ASP A 369 -16.93 -10.37 -12.57
CA ASP A 369 -16.15 -9.49 -13.41
C ASP A 369 -16.57 -8.03 -13.17
N ALA A 370 -15.62 -7.16 -12.81
CA ALA A 370 -15.83 -5.74 -12.59
C ALA A 370 -15.21 -4.89 -13.72
N THR A 371 -14.72 -5.50 -14.80
CA THR A 371 -14.00 -4.81 -15.87
C THR A 371 -14.82 -3.67 -16.46
N GLU A 372 -16.07 -3.95 -16.88
CA GLU A 372 -16.90 -2.93 -17.51
C GLU A 372 -17.32 -1.85 -16.49
N ALA A 373 -17.57 -2.20 -15.23
CA ALA A 373 -17.89 -1.23 -14.18
C ALA A 373 -16.72 -0.25 -13.92
N ILE A 374 -15.48 -0.72 -14.03
CA ILE A 374 -14.27 0.13 -13.93
C ILE A 374 -14.17 1.06 -15.16
N ILE A 375 -14.32 0.51 -16.35
CA ILE A 375 -14.25 1.29 -17.60
C ILE A 375 -15.38 2.33 -17.65
N ASP A 376 -16.60 1.98 -17.22
CA ASP A 376 -17.72 2.92 -17.11
C ASP A 376 -17.42 4.07 -16.14
N GLN A 377 -16.74 3.81 -15.03
CA GLN A 377 -16.33 4.88 -14.11
C GLN A 377 -15.24 5.78 -14.72
N ILE A 378 -14.33 5.23 -15.52
CA ILE A 378 -13.35 6.05 -16.24
C ILE A 378 -14.07 6.88 -17.31
N GLU A 379 -14.95 6.27 -18.13
CA GLU A 379 -15.74 6.92 -19.17
C GLU A 379 -16.62 8.06 -18.63
N ARG A 380 -17.16 7.93 -17.40
CA ARG A 380 -17.96 8.97 -16.72
C ARG A 380 -17.22 10.31 -16.64
N PHE A 381 -15.90 10.30 -16.44
CA PHE A 381 -15.07 11.49 -16.28
C PHE A 381 -14.12 11.75 -17.46
N ALA A 382 -14.02 10.78 -18.35
CA ALA A 382 -13.16 10.81 -19.54
C ALA A 382 -13.90 10.23 -20.76
N PRO A 383 -14.96 10.91 -21.27
CA PRO A 383 -15.72 10.44 -22.43
C PRO A 383 -14.81 10.17 -23.63
N GLY A 384 -15.01 9.03 -24.29
CA GLY A 384 -14.20 8.57 -25.43
C GLY A 384 -12.95 7.78 -25.03
N VAL A 385 -12.79 7.39 -23.75
CA VAL A 385 -11.65 6.54 -23.36
C VAL A 385 -11.74 5.15 -23.98
N ARG A 386 -12.94 4.62 -24.19
CA ARG A 386 -13.14 3.27 -24.74
C ARG A 386 -12.50 3.12 -26.13
N GLU A 387 -12.61 4.13 -26.98
CA GLU A 387 -12.02 4.14 -28.32
C GLU A 387 -10.49 4.26 -28.31
N ARG A 388 -9.91 4.68 -27.17
CA ARG A 388 -8.48 4.80 -27.00
C ARG A 388 -7.83 3.58 -26.36
N ILE A 389 -8.61 2.66 -25.78
CA ILE A 389 -8.09 1.40 -25.22
C ILE A 389 -7.69 0.46 -26.35
N VAL A 390 -6.39 0.18 -26.47
CA VAL A 390 -5.82 -0.68 -27.50
C VAL A 390 -5.69 -2.13 -27.01
N ALA A 391 -5.34 -2.30 -25.73
CA ALA A 391 -5.25 -3.60 -25.08
C ALA A 391 -5.59 -3.49 -23.60
N ARG A 392 -6.01 -4.60 -23.02
CA ARG A 392 -6.29 -4.69 -21.58
C ARG A 392 -5.79 -6.02 -21.01
N PHE A 393 -5.41 -5.97 -19.75
CA PHE A 393 -5.09 -7.14 -18.93
C PHE A 393 -5.88 -7.05 -17.62
N VAL A 394 -6.49 -8.15 -17.20
CA VAL A 394 -7.35 -8.18 -16.01
C VAL A 394 -6.73 -9.09 -14.96
N ARG A 395 -6.77 -8.67 -13.71
CA ARG A 395 -6.42 -9.49 -12.55
C ARG A 395 -7.56 -9.47 -11.55
N ARG A 396 -8.29 -10.58 -11.51
CA ARG A 396 -9.37 -10.83 -10.54
C ARG A 396 -8.81 -11.10 -9.14
N PRO A 397 -9.61 -11.03 -8.08
CA PRO A 397 -9.18 -11.40 -6.72
C PRO A 397 -8.50 -12.76 -6.61
N THR A 398 -8.98 -13.77 -7.33
CA THR A 398 -8.37 -15.12 -7.38
C THR A 398 -6.97 -15.10 -8.02
N GLU A 399 -6.84 -14.40 -9.14
CA GLU A 399 -5.56 -14.25 -9.86
C GLU A 399 -4.55 -13.38 -9.07
N LEU A 400 -5.04 -12.40 -8.30
CA LEU A 400 -4.21 -11.66 -7.36
C LEU A 400 -3.68 -12.55 -6.23
N ALA A 401 -4.50 -13.48 -5.72
CA ALA A 401 -4.10 -14.44 -4.70
C ALA A 401 -3.11 -15.49 -5.23
N GLU A 402 -3.23 -15.88 -6.51
CA GLU A 402 -2.28 -16.76 -7.20
C GLU A 402 -0.94 -16.05 -7.44
N TYR A 403 -1.00 -14.80 -7.91
CA TYR A 403 0.15 -13.94 -8.13
C TYR A 403 0.95 -13.69 -6.84
N ASN A 404 0.27 -13.46 -5.72
CA ASN A 404 0.88 -13.28 -4.41
C ASN A 404 0.01 -13.93 -3.34
N ARG A 405 0.48 -15.05 -2.80
CA ARG A 405 -0.24 -15.86 -1.79
C ARG A 405 -0.57 -15.12 -0.50
N ASN A 406 0.05 -13.95 -0.26
CA ASN A 406 -0.32 -13.07 0.85
C ASN A 406 -1.60 -12.26 0.58
N TYR A 407 -2.07 -12.19 -0.68
CA TYR A 407 -3.31 -11.50 -1.06
C TYR A 407 -4.53 -12.41 -0.94
N VAL A 408 -4.74 -12.94 0.24
CA VAL A 408 -5.83 -13.89 0.54
C VAL A 408 -7.18 -13.29 0.14
N GLY A 409 -7.87 -13.96 -0.80
CA GLY A 409 -9.14 -13.50 -1.35
C GLY A 409 -9.05 -12.19 -2.15
N GLY A 410 -7.84 -11.80 -2.60
CA GLY A 410 -7.59 -10.56 -3.32
C GLY A 410 -7.40 -9.33 -2.45
N ASP A 411 -7.26 -9.50 -1.13
CA ASP A 411 -6.96 -8.42 -0.19
C ASP A 411 -5.51 -7.95 -0.33
N ILE A 412 -5.30 -6.87 -1.07
CA ILE A 412 -3.97 -6.28 -1.30
C ILE A 412 -3.41 -5.52 -0.07
N ALA A 413 -4.26 -5.21 0.91
CA ALA A 413 -3.85 -4.61 2.18
C ALA A 413 -3.36 -5.66 3.19
N THR A 414 -3.49 -6.96 2.87
CA THR A 414 -3.04 -8.11 3.69
C THR A 414 -3.64 -8.13 5.09
N GLY A 415 -4.87 -7.67 5.22
CA GLY A 415 -5.64 -7.71 6.46
C GLY A 415 -6.70 -6.63 6.57
N ALA A 416 -7.84 -6.98 7.15
CA ALA A 416 -8.93 -6.04 7.37
C ALA A 416 -8.47 -4.85 8.25
N ASN A 417 -8.87 -3.65 7.87
CA ASN A 417 -8.53 -2.42 8.57
C ASN A 417 -9.63 -1.98 9.55
N ASP A 418 -10.30 -2.94 10.20
CA ASP A 418 -11.15 -2.61 11.33
C ASP A 418 -10.33 -2.16 12.55
N PRO A 419 -10.90 -1.32 13.44
CA PRO A 419 -10.15 -0.69 14.53
C PRO A 419 -9.41 -1.66 15.45
N LEU A 420 -10.03 -2.81 15.77
CA LEU A 420 -9.41 -3.78 16.68
C LEU A 420 -8.22 -4.48 16.00
N GLN A 421 -8.37 -4.88 14.73
CA GLN A 421 -7.29 -5.56 14.04
C GLN A 421 -6.15 -4.61 13.70
N VAL A 422 -6.42 -3.36 13.35
CA VAL A 422 -5.37 -2.33 13.16
C VAL A 422 -4.54 -2.16 14.42
N ALA A 423 -5.18 -2.10 15.59
CA ALA A 423 -4.50 -1.91 16.87
C ALA A 423 -3.74 -3.16 17.35
N LEU A 424 -4.24 -4.36 17.05
CA LEU A 424 -3.81 -5.60 17.69
C LEU A 424 -3.30 -6.68 16.72
N ARG A 425 -2.99 -6.30 15.48
CA ARG A 425 -2.52 -7.24 14.45
C ARG A 425 -1.13 -7.82 14.77
N PRO A 426 -0.83 -9.06 14.36
CA PRO A 426 -1.75 -10.08 13.86
C PRO A 426 -2.55 -10.74 14.98
N ARG A 427 -2.20 -10.47 16.23
CA ARG A 427 -2.81 -10.95 17.47
C ARG A 427 -2.49 -10.02 18.64
N VAL A 428 -3.22 -10.14 19.73
CA VAL A 428 -2.88 -9.46 20.99
C VAL A 428 -1.57 -10.04 21.54
N ALA A 429 -0.51 -9.23 21.57
CA ALA A 429 0.80 -9.60 22.08
C ALA A 429 1.64 -8.37 22.42
N LEU A 430 2.54 -8.49 23.37
CA LEU A 430 3.56 -7.46 23.67
C LEU A 430 4.57 -7.36 22.51
N ASP A 431 4.97 -8.49 21.95
CA ASP A 431 5.71 -8.57 20.69
C ASP A 431 4.80 -9.17 19.59
N PRO A 432 4.24 -8.36 18.71
CA PRO A 432 3.34 -8.83 17.66
C PRO A 432 4.06 -9.60 16.55
N TYR A 433 5.38 -9.54 16.49
CA TYR A 433 6.20 -10.22 15.48
C TYR A 433 6.52 -11.67 15.86
N ALA A 434 6.66 -11.97 17.15
CA ALA A 434 6.99 -13.30 17.64
C ALA A 434 5.86 -14.30 17.38
N THR A 435 6.19 -15.44 16.74
CA THR A 435 5.22 -16.51 16.44
C THR A 435 4.96 -17.44 17.63
N GLY A 436 5.78 -17.35 18.68
CA GLY A 436 5.79 -18.27 19.80
C GLY A 436 6.65 -19.51 19.57
N VAL A 437 7.22 -19.68 18.38
CA VAL A 437 8.32 -20.62 18.09
C VAL A 437 9.63 -19.86 18.30
N ALA A 438 10.57 -20.44 19.05
CA ALA A 438 11.87 -19.82 19.31
C ALA A 438 12.58 -19.48 17.99
N GLY A 439 13.12 -18.26 17.87
CA GLY A 439 13.83 -17.81 16.68
C GLY A 439 12.94 -17.47 15.47
N VAL A 440 11.62 -17.68 15.53
CA VAL A 440 10.72 -17.50 14.38
C VAL A 440 9.81 -16.28 14.53
N TYR A 441 9.81 -15.39 13.52
CA TYR A 441 9.10 -14.13 13.53
C TYR A 441 8.24 -13.94 12.26
N LEU A 442 7.06 -13.35 12.41
CA LEU A 442 6.25 -12.88 11.28
C LEU A 442 6.68 -11.44 10.94
N CYS A 443 6.96 -11.17 9.66
CA CYS A 443 7.45 -9.87 9.23
C CYS A 443 6.65 -9.23 8.07
N SER A 444 5.55 -9.87 7.66
CA SER A 444 4.70 -9.40 6.57
C SER A 444 3.87 -8.18 6.96
N ALA A 445 3.18 -7.58 5.98
CA ALA A 445 2.25 -6.46 6.17
C ALA A 445 1.05 -6.80 7.08
N ALA A 446 0.86 -8.07 7.45
CA ALA A 446 -0.09 -8.46 8.51
C ALA A 446 0.37 -8.07 9.92
N THR A 447 1.63 -7.64 10.10
CA THR A 447 2.17 -7.12 11.36
C THR A 447 2.16 -5.58 11.38
N PRO A 448 2.31 -4.92 12.56
CA PRO A 448 2.44 -3.46 12.59
C PRO A 448 3.67 -2.95 11.79
N PRO A 449 3.53 -1.82 11.11
CA PRO A 449 2.39 -0.91 11.07
C PRO A 449 1.26 -1.32 10.10
N GLY A 450 1.44 -2.32 9.26
CA GLY A 450 0.44 -2.76 8.29
C GLY A 450 0.88 -2.57 6.84
N ALA A 451 -0.12 -2.40 5.96
CA ALA A 451 0.10 -2.27 4.52
C ALA A 451 0.88 -1.01 4.13
N GLY A 452 1.65 -1.13 3.07
CA GLY A 452 2.46 -0.07 2.45
C GLY A 452 3.85 -0.57 2.08
N VAL A 453 4.45 0.07 1.07
CA VAL A 453 5.82 -0.23 0.64
C VAL A 453 6.79 0.64 1.46
N HIS A 454 6.88 0.39 2.74
CA HIS A 454 7.75 1.12 3.67
C HIS A 454 8.80 0.24 4.35
N GLY A 455 8.70 -1.10 4.24
CA GLY A 455 9.64 -2.06 4.84
C GLY A 455 9.61 -2.11 6.37
N MET A 456 8.78 -1.31 7.04
CA MET A 456 8.82 -1.18 8.50
C MET A 456 8.32 -2.42 9.24
N CYS A 457 7.44 -3.25 8.65
CA CYS A 457 7.06 -4.52 9.26
C CYS A 457 8.29 -5.44 9.39
N GLY A 458 9.03 -5.59 8.29
CA GLY A 458 10.27 -6.37 8.25
C GLY A 458 11.35 -5.81 9.18
N PHE A 459 11.60 -4.50 9.10
CA PHE A 459 12.57 -3.82 9.96
C PHE A 459 12.27 -4.01 11.46
N ASN A 460 11.03 -3.80 11.87
CA ASN A 460 10.65 -3.93 13.27
C ASN A 460 10.72 -5.39 13.74
N ALA A 461 10.31 -6.35 12.91
CA ALA A 461 10.40 -7.78 13.20
C ALA A 461 11.86 -8.23 13.35
N ALA A 462 12.75 -7.83 12.44
CA ALA A 462 14.18 -8.12 12.52
C ALA A 462 14.82 -7.52 13.79
N ARG A 463 14.43 -6.29 14.15
CA ARG A 463 14.87 -5.69 15.43
C ARG A 463 14.37 -6.46 16.66
N SER A 464 13.18 -7.07 16.58
CA SER A 464 12.70 -7.94 17.64
C SER A 464 13.56 -9.20 17.74
N ALA A 465 13.87 -9.86 16.61
CA ALA A 465 14.77 -11.00 16.56
C ALA A 465 16.15 -10.68 17.13
N LEU A 466 16.76 -9.58 16.70
CA LEU A 466 18.09 -9.13 17.18
C LEU A 466 18.13 -8.85 18.68
N ARG A 467 17.04 -8.38 19.29
CA ARG A 467 16.97 -8.21 20.76
C ARG A 467 16.93 -9.54 21.50
N ALA A 468 16.31 -10.55 20.90
CA ALA A 468 16.24 -11.89 21.52
C ALA A 468 17.55 -12.70 21.40
N LEU A 469 18.45 -12.32 20.47
CA LEU A 469 19.78 -12.92 20.31
C LEU A 469 20.82 -12.38 21.30
N ARG A 470 20.52 -11.25 21.96
CA ARG A 470 21.37 -10.64 22.99
C ARG A 470 21.04 -11.18 24.38
#